data_dd0bcae28afe981468a67f9f4404dc13
#
_entry.id   dd0bcae28afe981468a67f9f4404dc13
#
_cell.length_a   1.000
_cell.length_b   1.000
_cell.length_c   1.000
_cell.angle_alpha   90.00
_cell.angle_beta   90.00
_cell.angle_gamma   90.00
#
_symmetry.space_group_name_H-M   'P 1'
#
loop_
_entity.id
_entity.type
_entity.pdbx_description
1 polymer ?
#
loop_
_entity_poly.entity_id
_entity_poly.type
_entity_poly.pdbx_seq_one_letter_code
_entity_poly.pdbx_strand_id
1 'polypeptide(L)'
;MKFGLIVVLTLAFGAVAANFLLQDNGYVLINFHGYALETSAPILAFLLVLLYLAVRLLTRIFQAPRQIRETTSRSRARRAARQITRGYIEVAEGNFAKGEKLLTRDVRESETPLLNYLAAARAAQLQGNMERRDSWLTMANEQEPGAASAVLLTQAELQISNNELEAALATLQQLHELSPRNAEALKLLAELYWIQKDWQELIAILPKVTKRVHVPADVLKKWTVDAYTALLGGETPRKYWKAVPRDLRKHPRLIRAHIDACISSGNMAAAEAAISKSLANEWDESLILRYGDLEVEDIAAHLRRTEAWLKH
;
A
#
# COMPACT_ATOMS: atom_id res chain seq x y z
N MET A 1 14.83 -46.91 25.92
CA MET A 1 15.08 -48.38 25.76
C MET A 1 15.87 -48.74 24.48
N LYS A 2 15.63 -48.17 23.30
CA LYS A 2 16.37 -48.49 22.07
C LYS A 2 17.87 -48.10 22.10
N PHE A 3 18.26 -47.07 22.85
CA PHE A 3 19.67 -46.64 22.96
C PHE A 3 20.51 -47.59 23.82
N GLY A 4 19.98 -48.12 24.90
CA GLY A 4 20.67 -49.10 25.75
C GLY A 4 20.89 -50.41 25.02
N LEU A 5 19.94 -50.88 24.22
CA LEU A 5 20.08 -52.11 23.42
C LEU A 5 21.20 -52.00 22.35
N ILE A 6 21.32 -50.83 21.71
CA ILE A 6 22.37 -50.57 20.72
C ILE A 6 23.75 -50.54 21.38
N VAL A 7 23.87 -49.96 22.59
CA VAL A 7 25.15 -49.95 23.33
C VAL A 7 25.55 -51.34 23.77
N VAL A 8 24.62 -52.16 24.25
CA VAL A 8 24.92 -53.57 24.64
C VAL A 8 25.29 -54.41 23.43
N LEU A 9 24.59 -54.25 22.30
CA LEU A 9 24.92 -54.95 21.04
C LEU A 9 26.30 -54.55 20.49
N THR A 10 26.67 -53.27 20.56
CA THR A 10 27.98 -52.79 20.11
C THR A 10 29.11 -53.27 21.03
N LEU A 11 28.87 -53.34 22.35
CA LEU A 11 29.84 -53.91 23.29
C LEU A 11 30.01 -55.41 23.11
N ALA A 12 28.91 -56.14 22.91
CA ALA A 12 28.97 -57.58 22.66
C ALA A 12 29.70 -57.90 21.33
N PHE A 13 29.40 -57.15 20.28
CA PHE A 13 30.10 -57.30 18.98
C PHE A 13 31.58 -56.93 19.09
N GLY A 14 31.90 -55.87 19.85
CA GLY A 14 33.29 -55.46 20.14
C GLY A 14 34.06 -56.53 20.90
N ALA A 15 33.45 -57.20 21.89
CA ALA A 15 34.07 -58.26 22.66
C ALA A 15 34.33 -59.54 21.82
N VAL A 16 33.37 -59.90 20.95
CA VAL A 16 33.56 -61.06 20.02
C VAL A 16 34.64 -60.77 18.96
N ALA A 17 34.64 -59.55 18.41
CA ALA A 17 35.66 -59.14 17.46
C ALA A 17 37.06 -59.06 18.09
N ALA A 18 37.15 -58.59 19.35
CA ALA A 18 38.42 -58.54 20.09
C ALA A 18 38.99 -59.99 20.35
N ASN A 19 38.07 -60.91 20.72
CA ASN A 19 38.49 -62.31 20.94
C ASN A 19 39.00 -62.99 19.64
N PHE A 20 38.39 -62.68 18.49
CA PHE A 20 38.80 -63.21 17.20
C PHE A 20 40.13 -62.58 16.72
N LEU A 21 40.37 -61.31 16.98
CA LEU A 21 41.56 -60.55 16.63
C LEU A 21 42.77 -60.90 17.52
N LEU A 22 42.55 -61.46 18.72
CA LEU A 22 43.61 -61.87 19.66
C LEU A 22 44.16 -63.28 19.35
N GLN A 23 43.46 -64.08 18.53
CA GLN A 23 43.92 -65.47 18.16
C GLN A 23 44.90 -65.50 16.99
N ASP A 24 44.98 -64.43 16.18
CA ASP A 24 45.91 -64.36 15.04
C ASP A 24 46.83 -63.14 15.22
N ASN A 25 48.13 -63.45 15.47
CA ASN A 25 49.19 -62.43 15.63
C ASN A 25 49.64 -61.84 14.28
N GLY A 26 48.71 -61.50 13.37
CA GLY A 26 49.03 -60.77 12.16
C GLY A 26 49.68 -59.40 12.47
N TYR A 27 50.84 -59.15 11.85
CA TYR A 27 51.44 -57.80 11.92
C TYR A 27 51.33 -57.11 10.58
N VAL A 28 51.14 -55.78 10.64
CA VAL A 28 51.06 -54.90 9.47
C VAL A 28 52.32 -54.04 9.48
N LEU A 29 53.09 -54.12 8.39
CA LEU A 29 54.27 -53.30 8.19
C LEU A 29 53.98 -52.22 7.16
N ILE A 30 53.94 -50.96 7.61
CA ILE A 30 53.73 -49.81 6.75
C ILE A 30 55.06 -49.12 6.52
N ASN A 31 55.60 -49.20 5.29
CA ASN A 31 56.86 -48.57 4.93
C ASN A 31 56.57 -47.27 4.18
N PHE A 32 56.87 -46.14 4.82
CA PHE A 32 56.60 -44.81 4.24
C PHE A 32 57.83 -43.92 4.42
N HIS A 33 58.40 -43.48 3.31
CA HIS A 33 59.50 -42.51 3.27
C HIS A 33 60.71 -42.85 4.12
N GLY A 34 61.10 -44.19 4.18
CA GLY A 34 62.26 -44.65 4.94
C GLY A 34 61.98 -45.02 6.40
N TYR A 35 60.75 -44.81 6.88
CA TYR A 35 60.31 -45.24 8.23
C TYR A 35 59.50 -46.53 8.12
N ALA A 36 59.85 -47.54 8.83
CA ALA A 36 59.10 -48.80 8.95
C ALA A 36 58.31 -48.77 10.24
N LEU A 37 56.95 -48.70 10.16
CA LEU A 37 56.05 -48.77 11.27
C LEU A 37 55.44 -50.14 11.39
N GLU A 38 55.90 -50.91 12.41
CA GLU A 38 55.39 -52.23 12.73
C GLU A 38 54.29 -52.13 13.78
N THR A 39 53.08 -52.57 13.44
CA THR A 39 51.98 -52.62 14.37
C THR A 39 51.18 -53.89 14.21
N SER A 40 50.56 -54.37 15.28
CA SER A 40 49.68 -55.54 15.16
C SER A 40 48.38 -55.21 14.48
N ALA A 41 47.84 -56.11 13.68
CA ALA A 41 46.58 -55.91 12.96
C ALA A 41 45.39 -55.45 13.88
N PRO A 42 45.26 -56.00 15.11
CA PRO A 42 44.28 -55.54 16.08
C PRO A 42 44.45 -54.09 16.48
N ILE A 43 45.67 -53.62 16.71
CA ILE A 43 45.97 -52.23 17.10
C ILE A 43 45.63 -51.26 15.96
N LEU A 44 45.96 -51.60 14.73
CA LEU A 44 45.61 -50.81 13.56
C LEU A 44 44.09 -50.70 13.39
N ALA A 45 43.34 -51.80 13.51
CA ALA A 45 41.89 -51.81 13.45
C ALA A 45 41.27 -50.96 14.53
N PHE A 46 41.78 -51.04 15.76
CA PHE A 46 41.28 -50.15 16.87
C PHE A 46 41.55 -48.68 16.59
N LEU A 47 42.72 -48.35 16.05
CA LEU A 47 43.08 -46.97 15.71
C LEU A 47 42.21 -46.42 14.59
N LEU A 48 41.86 -47.22 13.58
CA LEU A 48 40.94 -46.86 12.51
C LEU A 48 39.49 -46.63 13.03
N VAL A 49 39.03 -47.49 13.95
CA VAL A 49 37.72 -47.32 14.60
C VAL A 49 37.70 -46.04 15.44
N LEU A 50 38.76 -45.76 16.18
CA LEU A 50 38.92 -44.58 16.99
C LEU A 50 38.94 -43.30 16.12
N LEU A 51 39.68 -43.34 15.00
CA LEU A 51 39.71 -42.27 13.99
C LEU A 51 38.33 -42.05 13.38
N TYR A 52 37.62 -43.11 13.00
CA TYR A 52 36.25 -43.01 12.49
C TYR A 52 35.30 -42.39 13.50
N LEU A 53 35.38 -42.82 14.77
CA LEU A 53 34.55 -42.21 15.85
C LEU A 53 34.88 -40.74 16.07
N ALA A 54 36.18 -40.38 16.05
CA ALA A 54 36.62 -39.01 16.17
C ALA A 54 36.09 -38.12 15.01
N VAL A 55 36.21 -38.57 13.78
CA VAL A 55 35.68 -37.89 12.60
C VAL A 55 34.14 -37.76 12.68
N ARG A 56 33.46 -38.81 13.11
CA ARG A 56 32.00 -38.81 13.30
C ARG A 56 31.56 -37.88 14.43
N LEU A 57 32.32 -37.81 15.51
CA LEU A 57 32.04 -36.86 16.60
C LEU A 57 32.26 -35.42 16.15
N LEU A 58 33.36 -35.14 15.45
CA LEU A 58 33.64 -33.83 14.85
C LEU A 58 32.55 -33.42 13.88
N THR A 59 32.11 -34.27 12.98
CA THR A 59 31.03 -33.96 12.05
C THR A 59 29.72 -33.68 12.77
N ARG A 60 29.39 -34.40 13.85
CA ARG A 60 28.23 -34.13 14.69
C ARG A 60 28.32 -32.77 15.41
N ILE A 61 29.51 -32.45 15.95
CA ILE A 61 29.72 -31.14 16.65
C ILE A 61 29.60 -30.00 15.65
N PHE A 62 30.12 -30.14 14.42
CA PHE A 62 30.00 -29.11 13.39
C PHE A 62 28.57 -28.98 12.78
N GLN A 63 27.78 -30.05 12.79
CA GLN A 63 26.40 -30.05 12.27
C GLN A 63 25.36 -29.64 13.34
N ALA A 64 25.62 -29.86 14.62
CA ALA A 64 24.74 -29.57 15.73
C ALA A 64 24.30 -28.08 15.79
N PRO A 65 25.19 -27.07 15.61
CA PRO A 65 24.79 -25.68 15.68
C PRO A 65 23.85 -25.23 14.54
N ARG A 66 23.92 -25.86 13.37
CA ARG A 66 23.02 -25.55 12.25
C ARG A 66 21.58 -26.00 12.51
N GLN A 67 21.37 -27.19 13.00
CA GLN A 67 20.03 -27.73 13.30
C GLN A 67 19.38 -27.04 14.49
N ILE A 68 20.15 -26.66 15.51
CA ILE A 68 19.64 -25.92 16.68
C ILE A 68 19.24 -24.50 16.26
N ARG A 69 20.02 -23.87 15.36
CA ARG A 69 19.74 -22.52 14.86
C ARG A 69 18.46 -22.49 14.02
N GLU A 70 18.21 -23.49 13.18
CA GLU A 70 16.98 -23.60 12.36
C GLU A 70 15.73 -23.89 13.21
N THR A 71 15.82 -24.76 14.21
CA THR A 71 14.68 -25.06 15.07
C THR A 71 14.33 -23.92 16.01
N THR A 72 15.33 -23.18 16.50
CA THR A 72 15.10 -21.97 17.33
C THR A 72 14.56 -20.81 16.51
N SER A 73 15.05 -20.59 15.27
CA SER A 73 14.52 -19.54 14.39
C SER A 73 13.06 -19.83 14.01
N ARG A 74 12.72 -21.06 13.64
CA ARG A 74 11.32 -21.45 13.34
C ARG A 74 10.38 -21.30 14.56
N SER A 75 10.87 -21.60 15.75
CA SER A 75 10.06 -21.43 16.97
C SER A 75 9.86 -19.96 17.34
N ARG A 76 10.86 -19.10 17.08
CA ARG A 76 10.77 -17.65 17.27
C ARG A 76 9.81 -17.02 16.26
N ALA A 77 9.95 -17.35 14.97
CA ALA A 77 9.03 -16.90 13.94
C ALA A 77 7.58 -17.29 14.23
N ARG A 78 7.32 -18.53 14.68
CA ARG A 78 5.98 -18.96 15.10
C ARG A 78 5.45 -18.20 16.32
N ARG A 79 6.30 -17.83 17.27
CA ARG A 79 5.90 -16.99 18.42
C ARG A 79 5.59 -15.57 17.97
N ALA A 80 6.45 -14.98 17.13
CA ALA A 80 6.21 -13.67 16.54
C ALA A 80 4.88 -13.64 15.77
N ALA A 81 4.61 -14.61 14.90
CA ALA A 81 3.36 -14.72 14.17
C ALA A 81 2.11 -14.77 15.09
N ARG A 82 2.17 -15.56 16.19
CA ARG A 82 1.07 -15.61 17.17
C ARG A 82 0.87 -14.29 17.90
N GLN A 83 1.96 -13.59 18.25
CA GLN A 83 1.89 -12.28 18.91
C GLN A 83 1.31 -11.23 17.98
N ILE A 84 1.68 -11.24 16.71
CA ILE A 84 1.14 -10.36 15.68
C ILE A 84 -0.35 -10.58 15.51
N THR A 85 -0.79 -11.84 15.34
CA THR A 85 -2.22 -12.17 15.25
C THR A 85 -2.99 -11.66 16.47
N ARG A 86 -2.44 -11.86 17.67
CA ARG A 86 -3.04 -11.35 18.89
C ARG A 86 -3.03 -9.82 18.95
N GLY A 87 -1.98 -9.17 18.46
CA GLY A 87 -1.90 -7.72 18.33
C GLY A 87 -3.01 -7.15 17.45
N TYR A 88 -3.27 -7.75 16.29
CA TYR A 88 -4.39 -7.37 15.44
C TYR A 88 -5.74 -7.55 16.11
N ILE A 89 -5.94 -8.65 16.85
CA ILE A 89 -7.18 -8.89 17.62
C ILE A 89 -7.36 -7.80 18.68
N GLU A 90 -6.33 -7.49 19.46
CA GLU A 90 -6.40 -6.45 20.49
C GLU A 90 -6.72 -5.06 19.89
N VAL A 91 -6.16 -4.73 18.71
CA VAL A 91 -6.52 -3.50 17.99
C VAL A 91 -7.98 -3.52 17.56
N ALA A 92 -8.47 -4.64 17.03
CA ALA A 92 -9.87 -4.77 16.61
C ALA A 92 -10.84 -4.70 17.78
N GLU A 93 -10.44 -5.17 18.98
CA GLU A 93 -11.20 -5.06 20.23
C GLU A 93 -11.12 -3.67 20.89
N GLY A 94 -10.36 -2.71 20.29
CA GLY A 94 -10.19 -1.37 20.83
C GLY A 94 -9.07 -1.22 21.87
N ASN A 95 -8.33 -2.28 22.15
CA ASN A 95 -7.20 -2.27 23.07
C ASN A 95 -5.91 -1.78 22.36
N PHE A 96 -5.94 -0.56 21.83
CA PHE A 96 -4.93 -0.04 20.90
C PHE A 96 -3.51 -0.07 21.47
N ALA A 97 -3.29 0.36 22.73
CA ALA A 97 -1.97 0.37 23.35
C ALA A 97 -1.36 -1.04 23.52
N LYS A 98 -2.20 -2.02 23.85
CA LYS A 98 -1.77 -3.41 23.99
C LYS A 98 -1.51 -4.02 22.62
N GLY A 99 -2.37 -3.73 21.63
CA GLY A 99 -2.21 -4.16 20.26
C GLY A 99 -0.92 -3.64 19.64
N GLU A 100 -0.65 -2.34 19.73
CA GLU A 100 0.59 -1.70 19.27
C GLU A 100 1.83 -2.38 19.86
N LYS A 101 1.85 -2.60 21.18
CA LYS A 101 2.96 -3.28 21.87
C LYS A 101 3.18 -4.71 21.37
N LEU A 102 2.12 -5.45 21.09
CA LEU A 102 2.21 -6.82 20.58
C LEU A 102 2.67 -6.87 19.13
N LEU A 103 2.24 -5.91 18.30
CA LEU A 103 2.64 -5.81 16.89
C LEU A 103 4.12 -5.48 16.72
N THR A 104 4.71 -4.72 17.67
CA THR A 104 6.07 -4.18 17.53
C THR A 104 7.12 -4.94 18.35
N ARG A 105 6.72 -5.78 19.31
CA ARG A 105 7.60 -6.45 20.26
C ARG A 105 8.70 -7.30 19.62
N ASP A 106 8.35 -8.14 18.65
CA ASP A 106 9.27 -9.06 17.98
C ASP A 106 9.23 -8.85 16.45
N VAL A 107 9.04 -7.61 16.02
CA VAL A 107 8.82 -7.23 14.62
C VAL A 107 9.98 -7.65 13.70
N ARG A 108 11.23 -7.64 14.19
CA ARG A 108 12.42 -8.05 13.43
C ARG A 108 12.46 -9.55 13.12
N GLU A 109 11.74 -10.35 13.90
CA GLU A 109 11.63 -11.80 13.71
C GLU A 109 10.36 -12.17 12.91
N SER A 110 9.57 -11.17 12.53
CA SER A 110 8.36 -11.32 11.72
C SER A 110 8.71 -11.60 10.26
N GLU A 111 7.88 -12.38 9.59
CA GLU A 111 7.92 -12.54 8.13
C GLU A 111 7.36 -11.32 7.39
N THR A 112 6.63 -10.45 8.08
CA THR A 112 5.94 -9.28 7.52
C THR A 112 6.16 -8.02 8.37
N PRO A 113 7.40 -7.52 8.56
CA PRO A 113 7.69 -6.39 9.42
C PRO A 113 6.96 -5.11 9.00
N LEU A 114 6.87 -4.86 7.69
CA LEU A 114 6.15 -3.73 7.11
C LEU A 114 4.71 -3.65 7.59
N LEU A 115 3.95 -4.75 7.46
CA LEU A 115 2.53 -4.78 7.85
C LEU A 115 2.36 -4.52 9.34
N ASN A 116 3.30 -4.99 10.16
CA ASN A 116 3.27 -4.77 11.60
C ASN A 116 3.48 -3.31 11.96
N TYR A 117 4.44 -2.63 11.32
CA TYR A 117 4.66 -1.21 11.51
C TYR A 117 3.47 -0.37 11.04
N LEU A 118 2.88 -0.69 9.87
CA LEU A 118 1.68 0.01 9.39
C LEU A 118 0.49 -0.16 10.33
N ALA A 119 0.30 -1.37 10.89
CA ALA A 119 -0.75 -1.62 11.88
C ALA A 119 -0.46 -0.91 13.22
N ALA A 120 0.80 -0.85 13.64
CA ALA A 120 1.21 -0.12 14.83
C ALA A 120 1.00 1.39 14.66
N ALA A 121 1.29 1.95 13.49
CA ALA A 121 1.02 3.34 13.16
C ALA A 121 -0.49 3.66 13.27
N ARG A 122 -1.37 2.79 12.73
CA ARG A 122 -2.82 2.93 12.89
C ARG A 122 -3.25 2.86 14.36
N ALA A 123 -2.68 1.92 15.12
CA ALA A 123 -2.98 1.78 16.55
C ALA A 123 -2.51 3.00 17.37
N ALA A 124 -1.36 3.58 17.05
CA ALA A 124 -0.84 4.80 17.67
C ALA A 124 -1.77 6.00 17.38
N GLN A 125 -2.24 6.14 16.14
CA GLN A 125 -3.19 7.19 15.77
C GLN A 125 -4.53 7.07 16.53
N LEU A 126 -5.06 5.85 16.64
CA LEU A 126 -6.30 5.61 17.39
C LEU A 126 -6.16 5.90 18.89
N GLN A 127 -4.92 5.99 19.39
CA GLN A 127 -4.60 6.48 20.75
C GLN A 127 -4.39 7.99 20.78
N GLY A 128 -4.49 8.71 19.66
CA GLY A 128 -4.20 10.14 19.56
C GLY A 128 -2.71 10.49 19.61
N ASN A 129 -1.82 9.53 19.38
CA ASN A 129 -0.37 9.76 19.44
C ASN A 129 0.24 9.83 18.03
N MET A 130 0.28 11.05 17.49
CA MET A 130 0.77 11.32 16.13
C MET A 130 2.29 11.13 16.01
N GLU A 131 3.06 11.44 17.04
CA GLU A 131 4.52 11.25 17.02
C GLU A 131 4.89 9.77 16.90
N ARG A 132 4.20 8.89 17.63
CA ARG A 132 4.42 7.45 17.50
C ARG A 132 3.94 6.92 16.15
N ARG A 133 2.80 7.41 15.63
CA ARG A 133 2.34 7.10 14.28
C ARG A 133 3.46 7.35 13.26
N ASP A 134 4.00 8.56 13.27
CA ASP A 134 5.01 8.99 12.30
C ASP A 134 6.32 8.23 12.47
N SER A 135 6.70 7.93 13.72
CA SER A 135 7.85 7.07 14.02
C SER A 135 7.70 5.66 13.46
N TRP A 136 6.53 5.04 13.59
CA TRP A 136 6.27 3.71 13.01
C TRP A 136 6.27 3.73 11.47
N LEU A 137 5.73 4.77 10.84
CA LEU A 137 5.77 4.95 9.38
C LEU A 137 7.20 5.13 8.88
N THR A 138 8.03 5.89 9.59
CA THR A 138 9.45 6.04 9.28
C THR A 138 10.17 4.70 9.36
N MET A 139 9.97 3.93 10.44
CA MET A 139 10.54 2.59 10.57
C MET A 139 10.07 1.62 9.48
N ALA A 140 8.80 1.72 9.06
CA ALA A 140 8.28 0.93 7.95
C ALA A 140 9.02 1.21 6.64
N ASN A 141 9.27 2.48 6.34
CA ASN A 141 9.98 2.90 5.14
C ASN A 141 11.47 2.54 5.15
N GLU A 142 12.13 2.66 6.30
CA GLU A 142 13.53 2.26 6.47
C GLU A 142 13.72 0.75 6.32
N GLN A 143 12.78 -0.04 6.86
CA GLN A 143 12.87 -1.49 6.85
C GLN A 143 12.64 -2.05 5.45
N GLU A 144 11.78 -1.46 4.65
CA GLU A 144 11.41 -1.95 3.32
C GLU A 144 11.23 -0.79 2.31
N PRO A 145 12.35 -0.18 1.85
CA PRO A 145 12.29 0.98 0.94
C PRO A 145 11.54 0.70 -0.37
N GLY A 146 11.51 -0.57 -0.81
CA GLY A 146 10.74 -1.00 -1.99
C GLY A 146 9.22 -0.88 -1.83
N ALA A 147 8.73 -0.75 -0.60
CA ALA A 147 7.32 -0.61 -0.28
C ALA A 147 6.89 0.83 0.04
N ALA A 148 7.71 1.84 -0.30
CA ALA A 148 7.45 3.25 -0.01
C ALA A 148 6.04 3.70 -0.45
N SER A 149 5.51 3.18 -1.58
CA SER A 149 4.14 3.48 -2.02
C SER A 149 3.07 3.04 -1.03
N ALA A 150 3.26 1.89 -0.36
CA ALA A 150 2.30 1.40 0.64
C ALA A 150 2.38 2.21 1.93
N VAL A 151 3.59 2.61 2.33
CA VAL A 151 3.81 3.47 3.50
C VAL A 151 3.17 4.84 3.29
N LEU A 152 3.45 5.50 2.15
CA LEU A 152 2.87 6.81 1.82
C LEU A 152 1.34 6.76 1.71
N LEU A 153 0.78 5.69 1.12
CA LEU A 153 -0.67 5.53 1.05
C LEU A 153 -1.28 5.43 2.45
N THR A 154 -0.71 4.57 3.31
CA THR A 154 -1.19 4.44 4.69
C THR A 154 -1.04 5.75 5.47
N GLN A 155 0.08 6.47 5.28
CA GLN A 155 0.30 7.78 5.90
C GLN A 155 -0.78 8.77 5.50
N ALA A 156 -1.08 8.87 4.20
CA ALA A 156 -2.12 9.76 3.69
C ALA A 156 -3.51 9.39 4.23
N GLU A 157 -3.88 8.10 4.24
CA GLU A 157 -5.13 7.64 4.85
C GLU A 157 -5.26 8.05 6.32
N LEU A 158 -4.18 7.89 7.08
CA LEU A 158 -4.14 8.26 8.49
C LEU A 158 -4.25 9.77 8.68
N GLN A 159 -3.57 10.57 7.87
CA GLN A 159 -3.65 12.03 7.87
C GLN A 159 -5.06 12.52 7.52
N ILE A 160 -5.71 11.93 6.51
CA ILE A 160 -7.09 12.24 6.14
C ILE A 160 -8.04 11.93 7.31
N SER A 161 -7.92 10.76 7.92
CA SER A 161 -8.76 10.35 9.05
C SER A 161 -8.59 11.25 10.28
N ASN A 162 -7.47 11.93 10.40
CA ASN A 162 -7.17 12.91 11.45
C ASN A 162 -7.45 14.36 11.04
N ASN A 163 -8.05 14.57 9.85
CA ASN A 163 -8.31 15.89 9.28
C ASN A 163 -7.05 16.76 9.02
N GLU A 164 -5.90 16.11 8.84
CA GLU A 164 -4.63 16.75 8.45
C GLU A 164 -4.57 16.88 6.91
N LEU A 165 -5.52 17.61 6.31
CA LEU A 165 -5.77 17.58 4.87
C LEU A 165 -4.61 18.12 4.03
N GLU A 166 -3.89 19.14 4.50
CA GLU A 166 -2.74 19.72 3.81
C GLU A 166 -1.56 18.73 3.80
N ALA A 167 -1.27 18.09 4.94
CA ALA A 167 -0.23 17.08 5.03
C ALA A 167 -0.57 15.85 4.17
N ALA A 168 -1.84 15.42 4.17
CA ALA A 168 -2.32 14.32 3.33
C ALA A 168 -2.16 14.63 1.84
N LEU A 169 -2.45 15.86 1.42
CA LEU A 169 -2.27 16.30 0.05
C LEU A 169 -0.81 16.22 -0.38
N ALA A 170 0.12 16.74 0.44
CA ALA A 170 1.56 16.67 0.17
C ALA A 170 2.04 15.21 0.07
N THR A 171 1.60 14.35 1.01
CA THR A 171 1.93 12.92 0.99
C THR A 171 1.40 12.21 -0.26
N LEU A 172 0.17 12.50 -0.68
CA LEU A 172 -0.42 11.92 -1.88
C LEU A 172 0.22 12.43 -3.17
N GLN A 173 0.66 13.69 -3.22
CA GLN A 173 1.42 14.23 -4.34
C GLN A 173 2.76 13.50 -4.48
N GLN A 174 3.49 13.32 -3.39
CA GLN A 174 4.71 12.51 -3.36
C GLN A 174 4.44 11.06 -3.82
N LEU A 175 3.36 10.44 -3.34
CA LEU A 175 2.96 9.12 -3.80
C LEU A 175 2.63 9.09 -5.29
N HIS A 176 1.97 10.13 -5.80
CA HIS A 176 1.64 10.25 -7.22
C HIS A 176 2.88 10.39 -8.10
N GLU A 177 3.90 11.12 -7.65
CA GLU A 177 5.21 11.21 -8.34
C GLU A 177 5.92 9.86 -8.38
N LEU A 178 5.94 9.14 -7.26
CA LEU A 178 6.55 7.81 -7.15
C LEU A 178 5.78 6.75 -7.93
N SER A 179 4.46 6.78 -7.87
CA SER A 179 3.56 5.81 -8.46
C SER A 179 2.36 6.47 -9.16
N PRO A 180 2.55 7.04 -10.39
CA PRO A 180 1.51 7.81 -11.08
C PRO A 180 0.26 7.03 -11.47
N ARG A 181 0.32 5.70 -11.33
CA ARG A 181 -0.76 4.78 -11.71
C ARG A 181 -1.50 4.18 -10.51
N ASN A 182 -1.13 4.55 -9.30
CA ASN A 182 -1.79 4.05 -8.09
C ASN A 182 -3.25 4.55 -8.06
N ALA A 183 -4.20 3.61 -8.15
CA ALA A 183 -5.62 3.92 -8.27
C ALA A 183 -6.17 4.59 -7.01
N GLU A 184 -5.80 4.10 -5.82
CA GLU A 184 -6.29 4.66 -4.56
C GLU A 184 -5.72 6.06 -4.30
N ALA A 185 -4.44 6.29 -4.62
CA ALA A 185 -3.85 7.63 -4.54
C ALA A 185 -4.56 8.63 -5.46
N LEU A 186 -4.90 8.23 -6.70
CA LEU A 186 -5.66 9.07 -7.63
C LEU A 186 -7.05 9.42 -7.09
N LYS A 187 -7.73 8.47 -6.47
CA LYS A 187 -9.04 8.68 -5.86
C LYS A 187 -8.96 9.67 -4.70
N LEU A 188 -8.06 9.41 -3.75
CA LEU A 188 -7.87 10.26 -2.58
C LEU A 188 -7.43 11.69 -2.96
N LEU A 189 -6.57 11.84 -3.97
CA LEU A 189 -6.21 13.16 -4.51
C LEU A 189 -7.43 13.89 -5.06
N ALA A 190 -8.26 13.22 -5.86
CA ALA A 190 -9.46 13.86 -6.41
C ALA A 190 -10.45 14.25 -5.30
N GLU A 191 -10.63 13.43 -4.29
CA GLU A 191 -11.45 13.72 -3.12
C GLU A 191 -10.93 14.95 -2.35
N LEU A 192 -9.62 15.01 -2.09
CA LEU A 192 -9.00 16.14 -1.40
C LEU A 192 -9.08 17.43 -2.19
N TYR A 193 -8.78 17.41 -3.51
CA TYR A 193 -8.94 18.59 -4.35
C TYR A 193 -10.39 19.09 -4.38
N TRP A 194 -11.37 18.18 -4.39
CA TRP A 194 -12.79 18.55 -4.31
C TRP A 194 -13.15 19.18 -2.96
N ILE A 195 -12.65 18.63 -1.83
CA ILE A 195 -12.89 19.15 -0.47
C ILE A 195 -12.23 20.53 -0.30
N GLN A 196 -11.00 20.69 -0.78
CA GLN A 196 -10.24 21.95 -0.69
C GLN A 196 -10.68 22.98 -1.74
N LYS A 197 -11.59 22.59 -2.66
CA LYS A 197 -12.06 23.43 -3.77
C LYS A 197 -10.94 23.83 -4.74
N ASP A 198 -9.91 22.98 -4.85
CA ASP A 198 -8.85 23.15 -5.85
C ASP A 198 -9.33 22.59 -7.21
N TRP A 199 -10.18 23.38 -7.85
CA TRP A 199 -10.91 22.96 -9.04
C TRP A 199 -10.02 22.73 -10.25
N GLN A 200 -8.89 23.43 -10.35
CA GLN A 200 -7.97 23.31 -11.46
C GLN A 200 -7.25 21.95 -11.41
N GLU A 201 -6.70 21.60 -10.26
CA GLU A 201 -6.03 20.32 -10.04
C GLU A 201 -7.03 19.16 -10.12
N LEU A 202 -8.23 19.36 -9.61
CA LEU A 202 -9.29 18.36 -9.74
C LEU A 202 -9.58 18.02 -11.21
N ILE A 203 -9.79 19.02 -12.07
CA ILE A 203 -10.03 18.79 -13.51
C ILE A 203 -8.84 18.13 -14.18
N ALA A 204 -7.62 18.49 -13.78
CA ALA A 204 -6.41 17.90 -14.36
C ALA A 204 -6.27 16.40 -14.04
N ILE A 205 -6.72 15.96 -12.84
CA ILE A 205 -6.60 14.56 -12.41
C ILE A 205 -7.78 13.69 -12.85
N LEU A 206 -8.99 14.26 -13.03
CA LEU A 206 -10.22 13.52 -13.38
C LEU A 206 -10.08 12.55 -14.56
N PRO A 207 -9.39 12.86 -15.69
CA PRO A 207 -9.21 11.92 -16.79
C PRO A 207 -8.43 10.67 -16.37
N LYS A 208 -7.45 10.81 -15.46
CA LYS A 208 -6.69 9.69 -14.92
C LYS A 208 -7.55 8.84 -14.00
N VAL A 209 -8.38 9.49 -13.16
CA VAL A 209 -9.33 8.83 -12.25
C VAL A 209 -10.33 8.02 -13.05
N THR A 210 -11.01 8.62 -14.03
CA THR A 210 -12.02 7.94 -14.87
C THR A 210 -11.46 6.71 -15.56
N LYS A 211 -10.20 6.75 -16.00
CA LYS A 211 -9.56 5.64 -16.73
C LYS A 211 -9.12 4.50 -15.83
N ARG A 212 -8.79 4.76 -14.55
CA ARG A 212 -8.04 3.82 -13.70
C ARG A 212 -8.75 3.42 -12.42
N VAL A 213 -9.68 4.24 -11.98
CA VAL A 213 -10.35 4.08 -10.68
C VAL A 213 -11.81 3.74 -10.91
N HIS A 214 -12.31 2.80 -10.15
CA HIS A 214 -13.74 2.50 -10.16
C HIS A 214 -14.45 3.45 -9.17
N VAL A 215 -14.82 4.63 -9.66
CA VAL A 215 -15.64 5.60 -8.91
C VAL A 215 -17.05 5.58 -9.49
N PRO A 216 -18.11 5.63 -8.66
CA PRO A 216 -19.48 5.74 -9.13
C PRO A 216 -19.66 6.91 -10.09
N ALA A 217 -20.43 6.69 -11.17
CA ALA A 217 -20.59 7.69 -12.23
C ALA A 217 -21.24 8.99 -11.76
N ASP A 218 -22.12 8.91 -10.78
CA ASP A 218 -22.78 10.05 -10.13
C ASP A 218 -21.78 10.91 -9.35
N VAL A 219 -20.82 10.30 -8.65
CA VAL A 219 -19.75 11.00 -7.92
C VAL A 219 -18.82 11.72 -8.90
N LEU A 220 -18.36 11.03 -9.95
CA LEU A 220 -17.55 11.66 -11.00
C LEU A 220 -18.26 12.82 -11.67
N LYS A 221 -19.54 12.63 -11.98
CA LYS A 221 -20.40 13.69 -12.54
C LYS A 221 -20.51 14.88 -11.59
N LYS A 222 -20.73 14.62 -10.30
CA LYS A 222 -20.79 15.67 -9.27
C LYS A 222 -19.49 16.46 -9.21
N TRP A 223 -18.35 15.78 -9.07
CA TRP A 223 -17.03 16.43 -9.03
C TRP A 223 -16.78 17.29 -10.27
N THR A 224 -17.09 16.74 -11.44
CA THR A 224 -16.91 17.44 -12.72
C THR A 224 -17.81 18.67 -12.81
N VAL A 225 -19.09 18.55 -12.46
CA VAL A 225 -20.04 19.66 -12.49
C VAL A 225 -19.66 20.74 -11.50
N ASP A 226 -19.30 20.39 -10.27
CA ASP A 226 -18.91 21.35 -9.23
C ASP A 226 -17.65 22.12 -9.66
N ALA A 227 -16.62 21.41 -10.16
CA ALA A 227 -15.38 22.02 -10.60
C ALA A 227 -15.60 23.01 -11.77
N TYR A 228 -16.28 22.56 -12.83
CA TYR A 228 -16.53 23.45 -13.98
C TYR A 228 -17.46 24.60 -13.63
N THR A 229 -18.46 24.40 -12.76
CA THR A 229 -19.35 25.50 -12.29
C THR A 229 -18.54 26.58 -11.60
N ALA A 230 -17.61 26.21 -10.70
CA ALA A 230 -16.76 27.16 -9.99
C ALA A 230 -15.78 27.88 -10.94
N LEU A 231 -15.13 27.13 -11.85
CA LEU A 231 -14.16 27.69 -12.80
C LEU A 231 -14.80 28.60 -13.86
N LEU A 232 -16.06 28.38 -14.20
CA LEU A 232 -16.83 29.29 -15.08
C LEU A 232 -17.11 30.63 -14.41
N GLY A 233 -17.19 30.69 -13.09
CA GLY A 233 -17.30 31.95 -12.33
C GLY A 233 -15.98 32.71 -12.14
N GLY A 234 -14.83 32.14 -12.61
CA GLY A 234 -13.51 32.74 -12.47
C GLY A 234 -13.08 33.64 -13.64
N GLU A 235 -11.78 33.96 -13.71
CA GLU A 235 -11.20 34.92 -14.66
C GLU A 235 -11.21 34.47 -16.13
N THR A 236 -11.22 33.15 -16.39
CA THR A 236 -11.08 32.60 -17.76
C THR A 236 -12.20 31.65 -18.16
N PRO A 237 -13.50 32.09 -18.11
CA PRO A 237 -14.64 31.21 -18.32
C PRO A 237 -14.68 30.57 -19.71
N ARG A 238 -14.27 31.29 -20.77
CA ARG A 238 -14.28 30.79 -22.15
C ARG A 238 -13.36 29.56 -22.35
N LYS A 239 -12.21 29.53 -21.64
CA LYS A 239 -11.28 28.39 -21.67
C LYS A 239 -11.96 27.16 -21.10
N TYR A 240 -12.56 27.30 -19.93
CA TYR A 240 -13.18 26.17 -19.22
C TYR A 240 -14.46 25.67 -19.91
N TRP A 241 -15.28 26.56 -20.47
CA TRP A 241 -16.47 26.16 -21.23
C TRP A 241 -16.13 25.26 -22.42
N LYS A 242 -15.05 25.57 -23.14
CA LYS A 242 -14.56 24.72 -24.25
C LYS A 242 -14.10 23.33 -23.76
N ALA A 243 -13.60 23.25 -22.55
CA ALA A 243 -13.10 22.03 -21.93
C ALA A 243 -14.21 21.16 -21.31
N VAL A 244 -15.40 21.71 -21.06
CA VAL A 244 -16.55 20.95 -20.51
C VAL A 244 -16.88 19.77 -21.43
N PRO A 245 -16.95 18.52 -20.90
CA PRO A 245 -17.39 17.34 -21.64
C PRO A 245 -18.73 17.55 -22.34
N ARG A 246 -18.87 17.04 -23.57
CA ARG A 246 -20.04 17.31 -24.41
C ARG A 246 -21.35 16.84 -23.79
N ASP A 247 -21.34 15.72 -23.09
CA ASP A 247 -22.47 15.13 -22.36
C ASP A 247 -22.94 16.02 -21.18
N LEU A 248 -22.01 16.74 -20.55
CA LEU A 248 -22.31 17.61 -19.42
C LEU A 248 -22.70 19.04 -19.82
N ARG A 249 -22.48 19.46 -21.07
CA ARG A 249 -22.85 20.80 -21.56
C ARG A 249 -24.35 21.11 -21.50
N LYS A 250 -25.18 20.07 -21.36
CA LYS A 250 -26.63 20.19 -21.19
C LYS A 250 -27.05 20.24 -19.71
N HIS A 251 -26.10 20.14 -18.78
CA HIS A 251 -26.40 20.12 -17.34
C HIS A 251 -26.83 21.51 -16.90
N PRO A 252 -28.01 21.66 -16.23
CA PRO A 252 -28.61 22.99 -15.91
C PRO A 252 -27.66 23.93 -15.14
N ARG A 253 -26.92 23.39 -14.14
CA ARG A 253 -25.95 24.18 -13.36
C ARG A 253 -24.82 24.75 -14.22
N LEU A 254 -24.30 23.96 -15.17
CA LEU A 254 -23.22 24.40 -16.07
C LEU A 254 -23.72 25.43 -17.11
N ILE A 255 -24.94 25.24 -17.61
CA ILE A 255 -25.56 26.20 -18.53
C ILE A 255 -25.72 27.54 -17.82
N ARG A 256 -26.28 27.57 -16.62
CA ARG A 256 -26.46 28.79 -15.81
C ARG A 256 -25.10 29.46 -15.54
N ALA A 257 -24.11 28.71 -15.08
CA ALA A 257 -22.78 29.27 -14.83
C ALA A 257 -22.12 29.84 -16.09
N HIS A 258 -22.34 29.20 -17.25
CA HIS A 258 -21.84 29.72 -18.53
C HIS A 258 -22.54 31.01 -18.94
N ILE A 259 -23.86 31.09 -18.78
CA ILE A 259 -24.65 32.30 -19.07
C ILE A 259 -24.19 33.45 -18.14
N ASP A 260 -24.08 33.18 -16.83
CA ASP A 260 -23.58 34.16 -15.87
C ASP A 260 -22.18 34.68 -16.23
N ALA A 261 -21.30 33.78 -16.66
CA ALA A 261 -19.97 34.15 -17.14
C ALA A 261 -19.98 34.97 -18.42
N CYS A 262 -20.92 34.73 -19.34
CA CYS A 262 -21.11 35.55 -20.55
C CYS A 262 -21.58 36.93 -20.19
N ILE A 263 -22.58 37.07 -19.31
CA ILE A 263 -23.10 38.35 -18.84
C ILE A 263 -21.99 39.13 -18.11
N SER A 264 -21.30 38.53 -17.17
CA SER A 264 -20.20 39.18 -16.41
C SER A 264 -19.05 39.64 -17.28
N SER A 265 -18.81 38.96 -18.41
CA SER A 265 -17.79 39.36 -19.38
C SER A 265 -18.27 40.37 -20.44
N GLY A 266 -19.49 40.86 -20.33
CA GLY A 266 -20.11 41.79 -21.29
C GLY A 266 -20.48 41.16 -22.64
N ASN A 267 -20.43 39.84 -22.77
CA ASN A 267 -20.75 39.14 -24.01
C ASN A 267 -22.22 38.75 -24.08
N MET A 268 -23.09 39.76 -24.19
CA MET A 268 -24.55 39.60 -24.17
C MET A 268 -25.08 38.75 -25.33
N ALA A 269 -24.46 38.85 -26.51
CA ALA A 269 -24.84 38.03 -27.67
C ALA A 269 -24.59 36.52 -27.41
N ALA A 270 -23.49 36.17 -26.74
CA ALA A 270 -23.26 34.80 -26.36
C ALA A 270 -24.20 34.29 -25.25
N ALA A 271 -24.55 35.15 -24.30
CA ALA A 271 -25.55 34.85 -23.27
C ALA A 271 -26.91 34.58 -23.89
N GLU A 272 -27.37 35.47 -24.78
CA GLU A 272 -28.62 35.35 -25.51
C GLU A 272 -28.68 34.03 -26.31
N ALA A 273 -27.64 33.72 -27.06
CA ALA A 273 -27.54 32.45 -27.83
C ALA A 273 -27.57 31.22 -26.92
N ALA A 274 -26.90 31.26 -25.76
CA ALA A 274 -26.87 30.15 -24.81
C ALA A 274 -28.25 29.93 -24.15
N ILE A 275 -28.94 30.99 -23.76
CA ILE A 275 -30.29 30.92 -23.18
C ILE A 275 -31.27 30.40 -24.22
N SER A 276 -31.32 30.97 -25.44
CA SER A 276 -32.24 30.55 -26.52
C SER A 276 -32.02 29.06 -26.86
N LYS A 277 -30.78 28.61 -26.91
CA LYS A 277 -30.43 27.18 -27.16
C LYS A 277 -30.87 26.28 -26.01
N SER A 278 -30.77 26.72 -24.77
CA SER A 278 -31.20 25.95 -23.61
C SER A 278 -32.72 25.81 -23.57
N LEU A 279 -33.45 26.89 -23.75
CA LEU A 279 -34.90 26.91 -23.76
C LEU A 279 -35.52 26.10 -24.92
N ALA A 280 -34.84 26.01 -26.05
CA ALA A 280 -35.25 25.12 -27.14
C ALA A 280 -35.15 23.63 -26.81
N ASN A 281 -34.34 23.22 -25.81
CA ASN A 281 -34.22 21.83 -25.37
C ASN A 281 -35.10 21.52 -24.16
N GLU A 282 -35.11 22.43 -23.18
CA GLU A 282 -35.81 22.24 -21.92
C GLU A 282 -36.28 23.62 -21.41
N TRP A 283 -37.54 23.68 -21.03
CA TRP A 283 -38.13 24.92 -20.53
C TRP A 283 -37.66 25.20 -19.08
N ASP A 284 -37.10 26.39 -18.85
CA ASP A 284 -36.62 26.84 -17.54
C ASP A 284 -37.02 28.31 -17.33
N GLU A 285 -38.01 28.53 -16.46
CA GLU A 285 -38.54 29.87 -16.14
C GLU A 285 -37.45 30.83 -15.64
N SER A 286 -36.44 30.32 -14.93
CA SER A 286 -35.33 31.13 -14.42
C SER A 286 -34.47 31.70 -15.54
N LEU A 287 -34.35 30.98 -16.65
CA LEU A 287 -33.61 31.44 -17.83
C LEU A 287 -34.42 32.47 -18.65
N ILE A 288 -35.75 32.38 -18.63
CA ILE A 288 -36.63 33.39 -19.29
C ILE A 288 -36.51 34.71 -18.59
N LEU A 289 -36.59 34.73 -17.25
CA LEU A 289 -36.37 35.94 -16.47
C LEU A 289 -35.04 36.60 -16.79
N ARG A 290 -33.97 35.78 -16.79
CA ARG A 290 -32.63 36.28 -17.15
C ARG A 290 -32.53 36.76 -18.59
N TYR A 291 -33.26 36.15 -19.51
CA TYR A 291 -33.33 36.59 -20.90
C TYR A 291 -33.92 38.00 -20.99
N GLY A 292 -34.99 38.29 -20.22
CA GLY A 292 -35.60 39.61 -20.16
C GLY A 292 -34.71 40.72 -19.57
N ASP A 293 -33.77 40.35 -18.71
CA ASP A 293 -32.81 41.25 -18.08
C ASP A 293 -31.57 41.56 -18.92
N LEU A 294 -31.43 40.90 -20.13
CA LEU A 294 -30.24 41.11 -20.97
C LEU A 294 -30.28 42.47 -21.69
N GLU A 295 -29.21 43.24 -21.57
CA GLU A 295 -28.98 44.43 -22.39
C GLU A 295 -28.52 44.00 -23.79
N VAL A 296 -29.43 43.95 -24.76
CA VAL A 296 -29.17 43.50 -26.14
C VAL A 296 -29.19 44.67 -27.13
N GLU A 297 -28.37 44.57 -28.19
CA GLU A 297 -28.32 45.58 -29.23
C GLU A 297 -29.57 45.55 -30.13
N ASP A 298 -30.09 44.37 -30.47
CA ASP A 298 -31.32 44.21 -31.31
C ASP A 298 -32.55 43.88 -30.44
N ILE A 299 -33.15 44.89 -29.88
CA ILE A 299 -34.34 44.81 -29.05
C ILE A 299 -35.51 44.19 -29.83
N ALA A 300 -35.62 44.46 -31.13
CA ALA A 300 -36.75 43.96 -31.95
C ALA A 300 -36.65 42.44 -32.17
N ALA A 301 -35.47 41.90 -32.38
CA ALA A 301 -35.24 40.46 -32.46
C ALA A 301 -35.46 39.76 -31.12
N HIS A 302 -35.04 40.42 -30.04
CA HIS A 302 -35.20 39.94 -28.66
C HIS A 302 -36.68 39.81 -28.30
N LEU A 303 -37.49 40.84 -28.57
CA LEU A 303 -38.94 40.87 -28.33
C LEU A 303 -39.67 39.80 -29.15
N ARG A 304 -39.33 39.63 -30.41
CA ARG A 304 -39.94 38.59 -31.27
C ARG A 304 -39.69 37.18 -30.71
N ARG A 305 -38.53 36.92 -30.10
CA ARG A 305 -38.26 35.62 -29.49
C ARG A 305 -39.08 35.41 -28.23
N THR A 306 -39.18 36.40 -27.36
CA THR A 306 -40.01 36.31 -26.16
C THR A 306 -41.48 36.14 -26.48
N GLU A 307 -42.01 36.85 -27.49
CA GLU A 307 -43.41 36.66 -27.99
C GLU A 307 -43.64 35.25 -28.52
N ALA A 308 -42.64 34.65 -29.18
CA ALA A 308 -42.75 33.26 -29.67
C ALA A 308 -42.83 32.26 -28.52
N TRP A 309 -42.18 32.51 -27.39
CA TRP A 309 -42.24 31.65 -26.20
C TRP A 309 -43.56 31.79 -25.41
N LEU A 310 -44.26 32.94 -25.49
CA LEU A 310 -45.58 33.14 -24.88
C LEU A 310 -46.67 32.29 -25.56
N LYS A 311 -46.40 31.71 -26.73
CA LYS A 311 -47.36 30.85 -27.46
C LYS A 311 -47.23 29.38 -27.11
N HIS A 312 -46.27 29.03 -26.30
CA HIS A 312 -46.02 27.66 -25.78
C HIS A 312 -46.36 27.60 -24.30
#